data_964f1b89989e8f9a62a508e57790da0d
#
_entry.id   964f1b89989e8f9a62a508e57790da0d
#
_cell.length_a   1.000
_cell.length_b   1.000
_cell.length_c   1.000
_cell.angle_alpha   90.00
_cell.angle_beta   90.00
_cell.angle_gamma   90.00
#
_symmetry.space_group_name_H-M   'P 1'
#
loop_
_entity.id
_entity.type
_entity.pdbx_description
1 polymer ?
#
loop_
_entity_poly.entity_id
_entity_poly.type
_entity_poly.pdbx_seq_one_letter_code
_entity_poly.pdbx_strand_id
1 'polypeptide(L)'
;MSEIALISARKNRLETAAKKGNKNAKAALDLANSPNEFLSTVQIGITLIGILTGIYSGDKITADVQNFVATFEALNPYANSIAVGIVVVVLTFFSLVLGELLPKRIGLNYPEAIAKAVALPMKIVSTVTMPFIWLLTTSTDFLLKILQIKPTADGKVTEEEIKAIIKEGTEVGEVQ
;
A
#
# COMPACT_ATOMS: atom_id res chain seq x y z
N MET A 1 -0.51 -6.28 -0.75
CA MET A 1 0.26 -7.47 -1.17
C MET A 1 1.54 -7.11 -1.92
N SER A 2 1.46 -6.34 -3.01
CA SER A 2 2.61 -5.90 -3.81
C SER A 2 3.65 -5.13 -3.00
N GLU A 3 3.21 -4.22 -2.14
CA GLU A 3 4.06 -3.39 -1.28
C GLU A 3 4.96 -4.25 -0.38
N ILE A 4 4.34 -5.13 0.40
CA ILE A 4 5.08 -5.98 1.34
C ILE A 4 5.98 -6.97 0.62
N ALA A 5 5.51 -7.57 -0.47
CA ALA A 5 6.32 -8.49 -1.25
C ALA A 5 7.56 -7.81 -1.84
N LEU A 6 7.41 -6.56 -2.34
CA LEU A 6 8.53 -5.83 -2.91
C LEU A 6 9.55 -5.38 -1.87
N ILE A 7 9.07 -4.90 -0.70
CA ILE A 7 9.93 -4.49 0.42
C ILE A 7 10.64 -5.70 1.04
N SER A 8 9.95 -6.84 1.16
CA SER A 8 10.50 -8.07 1.76
C SER A 8 11.34 -8.91 0.79
N ALA A 9 11.26 -8.65 -0.51
CA ALA A 9 12.05 -9.37 -1.51
C ALA A 9 13.54 -9.03 -1.39
N ARG A 10 14.37 -10.06 -1.41
CA ARG A 10 15.83 -9.87 -1.39
C ARG A 10 16.32 -9.31 -2.71
N LYS A 11 16.79 -8.05 -2.72
CA LYS A 11 17.28 -7.36 -3.93
C LYS A 11 18.30 -8.20 -4.70
N ASN A 12 19.23 -8.87 -4.02
CA ASN A 12 20.24 -9.73 -4.64
C ASN A 12 19.64 -10.90 -5.46
N ARG A 13 18.51 -11.47 -4.99
CA ARG A 13 17.80 -12.54 -5.74
C ARG A 13 17.08 -12.01 -6.96
N LEU A 14 16.46 -10.82 -6.86
CA LEU A 14 15.83 -10.15 -7.99
C LEU A 14 16.88 -9.76 -9.04
N GLU A 15 18.02 -9.24 -8.60
CA GLU A 15 19.15 -8.87 -9.47
C GLU A 15 19.71 -10.08 -10.22
N THR A 16 19.95 -11.19 -9.50
CA THR A 16 20.43 -12.43 -10.13
C THR A 16 19.45 -12.95 -11.18
N ALA A 17 18.14 -12.90 -10.89
CA ALA A 17 17.11 -13.30 -11.83
C ALA A 17 17.00 -12.35 -13.03
N ALA A 18 17.17 -11.04 -12.82
CA ALA A 18 17.18 -10.03 -13.88
C ALA A 18 18.38 -10.21 -14.81
N LYS A 19 19.60 -10.48 -14.27
CA LYS A 19 20.80 -10.80 -15.05
C LYS A 19 20.63 -12.06 -15.91
N LYS A 20 19.79 -13.01 -15.49
CA LYS A 20 19.42 -14.20 -16.28
C LYS A 20 18.33 -13.93 -17.34
N GLY A 21 17.97 -12.66 -17.60
CA GLY A 21 17.03 -12.26 -18.63
C GLY A 21 15.56 -12.26 -18.20
N ASN A 22 15.25 -12.42 -16.89
CA ASN A 22 13.87 -12.39 -16.42
C ASN A 22 13.36 -10.94 -16.36
N LYS A 23 12.48 -10.57 -17.30
CA LYS A 23 11.89 -9.23 -17.44
C LYS A 23 11.09 -8.81 -16.20
N ASN A 24 10.38 -9.73 -15.58
CA ASN A 24 9.58 -9.46 -14.37
C ASN A 24 10.48 -9.15 -13.18
N ALA A 25 11.60 -9.87 -13.04
CA ALA A 25 12.58 -9.60 -11.99
C ALA A 25 13.24 -8.24 -12.19
N LYS A 26 13.51 -7.84 -13.45
CA LYS A 26 14.03 -6.50 -13.77
C LYS A 26 13.01 -5.43 -13.38
N ALA A 27 11.74 -5.59 -13.77
CA ALA A 27 10.69 -4.65 -13.38
C ALA A 27 10.51 -4.56 -11.85
N ALA A 28 10.57 -5.70 -11.13
CA ALA A 28 10.53 -5.70 -9.68
C ALA A 28 11.73 -4.96 -9.05
N LEU A 29 12.91 -5.13 -9.62
CA LEU A 29 14.12 -4.44 -9.17
C LEU A 29 14.03 -2.92 -9.42
N ASP A 30 13.53 -2.50 -10.58
CA ASP A 30 13.29 -1.09 -10.91
C ASP A 30 12.37 -0.44 -9.87
N LEU A 31 11.22 -1.10 -9.55
CA LEU A 31 10.28 -0.62 -8.54
C LEU A 31 10.89 -0.60 -7.13
N ALA A 32 11.70 -1.61 -6.78
CA ALA A 32 12.38 -1.67 -5.48
C ALA A 32 13.46 -0.59 -5.33
N ASN A 33 13.97 -0.04 -6.42
CA ASN A 33 14.93 1.05 -6.42
C ASN A 33 14.26 2.45 -6.40
N SER A 34 12.94 2.52 -6.67
CA SER A 34 12.14 3.75 -6.57
C SER A 34 11.00 3.57 -5.55
N PRO A 35 11.30 3.35 -4.27
CA PRO A 35 10.29 2.97 -3.26
C PRO A 35 9.22 4.05 -3.07
N ASN A 36 9.59 5.33 -3.10
CA ASN A 36 8.65 6.43 -2.89
C ASN A 36 7.59 6.50 -4.00
N GLU A 37 7.99 6.38 -5.27
CA GLU A 37 7.06 6.36 -6.40
C GLU A 37 6.14 5.13 -6.36
N PHE A 38 6.71 3.98 -6.00
CA PHE A 38 5.96 2.74 -5.87
C PHE A 38 4.93 2.83 -4.74
N LEU A 39 5.31 3.31 -3.56
CA LEU A 39 4.41 3.46 -2.42
C LEU A 39 3.27 4.45 -2.73
N SER A 40 3.59 5.59 -3.36
CA SER A 40 2.58 6.56 -3.80
C SER A 40 1.60 5.95 -4.80
N THR A 41 2.09 5.16 -5.75
CA THR A 41 1.25 4.45 -6.72
C THR A 41 0.29 3.48 -6.03
N VAL A 42 0.78 2.68 -5.08
CA VAL A 42 -0.05 1.75 -4.31
C VAL A 42 -1.10 2.51 -3.49
N GLN A 43 -0.71 3.59 -2.84
CA GLN A 43 -1.61 4.42 -2.03
C GLN A 43 -2.75 5.02 -2.86
N ILE A 44 -2.44 5.58 -4.03
CA ILE A 44 -3.45 6.10 -4.98
C ILE A 44 -4.40 4.97 -5.39
N GLY A 45 -3.86 3.80 -5.72
CA GLY A 45 -4.67 2.64 -6.11
C GLY A 45 -5.62 2.19 -5.01
N ILE A 46 -5.15 2.07 -3.78
CA ILE A 46 -5.97 1.68 -2.62
C ILE A 46 -7.08 2.72 -2.38
N THR A 47 -6.73 4.02 -2.39
CA THR A 47 -7.69 5.10 -2.19
C THR A 47 -8.77 5.10 -3.28
N LEU A 48 -8.38 4.96 -4.54
CA LEU A 48 -9.30 4.92 -5.68
C LEU A 48 -10.27 3.72 -5.58
N ILE A 49 -9.74 2.53 -5.29
CA ILE A 49 -10.56 1.32 -5.11
C ILE A 49 -11.52 1.51 -3.94
N GLY A 50 -11.07 2.09 -2.82
CA GLY A 50 -11.90 2.37 -1.66
C GLY A 50 -13.08 3.30 -1.99
N ILE A 51 -12.81 4.40 -2.69
CA ILE A 51 -13.84 5.36 -3.15
C ILE A 51 -14.84 4.68 -4.10
N LEU A 52 -14.34 3.95 -5.11
CA LEU A 52 -15.21 3.26 -6.06
C LEU A 52 -16.07 2.20 -5.38
N THR A 53 -15.49 1.43 -4.46
CA THR A 53 -16.25 0.43 -3.69
C THR A 53 -17.33 1.09 -2.85
N GLY A 54 -17.02 2.21 -2.20
CA GLY A 54 -18.00 2.98 -1.41
C GLY A 54 -19.19 3.46 -2.27
N ILE A 55 -18.90 4.03 -3.45
CA ILE A 55 -19.93 4.57 -4.36
C ILE A 55 -20.80 3.46 -4.98
N TYR A 56 -20.18 2.36 -5.45
CA TYR A 56 -20.93 1.36 -6.23
C TYR A 56 -21.53 0.23 -5.41
N SER A 57 -20.96 -0.10 -4.26
CA SER A 57 -21.41 -1.27 -3.48
C SER A 57 -22.20 -0.90 -2.23
N GLY A 58 -21.93 0.27 -1.63
CA GLY A 58 -22.50 0.65 -0.34
C GLY A 58 -24.02 0.77 -0.37
N ASP A 59 -24.56 1.54 -1.29
CA ASP A 59 -25.98 1.85 -1.36
C ASP A 59 -26.84 0.62 -1.65
N LYS A 60 -26.42 -0.20 -2.62
CA LYS A 60 -27.20 -1.39 -3.02
C LYS A 60 -27.26 -2.43 -1.91
N ILE A 61 -26.10 -2.76 -1.32
CA ILE A 61 -26.02 -3.74 -0.24
C ILE A 61 -26.79 -3.24 0.99
N THR A 62 -26.70 -1.95 1.29
CA THR A 62 -27.43 -1.34 2.41
C THR A 62 -28.94 -1.43 2.18
N ALA A 63 -29.43 -1.16 0.96
CA ALA A 63 -30.84 -1.27 0.64
C ALA A 63 -31.38 -2.72 0.78
N ASP A 64 -30.62 -3.71 0.33
CA ASP A 64 -31.00 -5.11 0.45
C ASP A 64 -31.07 -5.54 1.93
N VAL A 65 -30.08 -5.15 2.74
CA VAL A 65 -30.09 -5.43 4.18
C VAL A 65 -31.20 -4.68 4.90
N GLN A 66 -31.46 -3.42 4.54
CA GLN A 66 -32.54 -2.61 5.08
C GLN A 66 -33.91 -3.27 4.83
N ASN A 67 -34.15 -3.74 3.60
CA ASN A 67 -35.38 -4.43 3.24
C ASN A 67 -35.55 -5.70 4.08
N PHE A 68 -34.48 -6.44 4.31
CA PHE A 68 -34.50 -7.62 5.16
C PHE A 68 -34.83 -7.28 6.64
N VAL A 69 -34.17 -6.25 7.18
CA VAL A 69 -34.42 -5.81 8.58
C VAL A 69 -35.83 -5.26 8.73
N ALA A 70 -36.35 -4.56 7.72
CA ALA A 70 -37.71 -4.00 7.74
C ALA A 70 -38.82 -5.06 7.77
N THR A 71 -38.53 -6.34 7.46
CA THR A 71 -39.50 -7.45 7.63
C THR A 71 -39.87 -7.68 9.09
N PHE A 72 -39.04 -7.25 10.03
CA PHE A 72 -39.31 -7.34 11.46
C PHE A 72 -39.99 -6.04 11.94
N GLU A 73 -41.28 -6.07 12.22
CA GLU A 73 -42.07 -4.88 12.60
C GLU A 73 -41.46 -4.06 13.72
N ALA A 74 -40.89 -4.70 14.76
CA ALA A 74 -40.24 -4.03 15.87
C ALA A 74 -38.98 -3.25 15.48
N LEU A 75 -38.29 -3.63 14.39
CA LEU A 75 -37.06 -3.04 13.94
C LEU A 75 -37.26 -2.07 12.78
N ASN A 76 -38.44 -2.04 12.18
CA ASN A 76 -38.73 -1.23 10.99
C ASN A 76 -38.36 0.27 11.17
N PRO A 77 -38.69 0.94 12.31
CA PRO A 77 -38.31 2.34 12.51
C PRO A 77 -36.79 2.59 12.48
N TYR A 78 -36.00 1.57 12.77
CA TYR A 78 -34.54 1.63 12.84
C TYR A 78 -33.84 0.86 11.71
N ALA A 79 -34.59 0.32 10.75
CA ALA A 79 -34.06 -0.58 9.70
C ALA A 79 -32.89 0.00 8.92
N ASN A 80 -32.96 1.28 8.58
CA ASN A 80 -31.85 1.93 7.87
C ASN A 80 -30.56 2.01 8.72
N SER A 81 -30.68 2.45 9.98
CA SER A 81 -29.50 2.58 10.86
C SER A 81 -28.86 1.23 11.17
N ILE A 82 -29.70 0.21 11.38
CA ILE A 82 -29.26 -1.16 11.62
C ILE A 82 -28.57 -1.72 10.36
N ALA A 83 -29.16 -1.52 9.18
CA ALA A 83 -28.60 -1.98 7.92
C ALA A 83 -27.24 -1.35 7.65
N VAL A 84 -27.12 -0.03 7.79
CA VAL A 84 -25.83 0.68 7.66
C VAL A 84 -24.79 0.11 8.63
N GLY A 85 -25.14 -0.09 9.90
CA GLY A 85 -24.24 -0.65 10.90
C GLY A 85 -23.76 -2.05 10.53
N ILE A 86 -24.67 -2.95 10.13
CA ILE A 86 -24.33 -4.32 9.70
C ILE A 86 -23.42 -4.29 8.47
N VAL A 87 -23.78 -3.51 7.44
CA VAL A 87 -23.03 -3.43 6.19
C VAL A 87 -21.63 -2.89 6.42
N VAL A 88 -21.49 -1.83 7.24
CA VAL A 88 -20.18 -1.27 7.58
C VAL A 88 -19.30 -2.31 8.28
N VAL A 89 -19.82 -3.02 9.28
CA VAL A 89 -19.06 -4.05 10.00
C VAL A 89 -18.64 -5.19 9.06
N VAL A 90 -19.59 -5.71 8.27
CA VAL A 90 -19.34 -6.84 7.36
C VAL A 90 -18.36 -6.45 6.26
N LEU A 91 -18.57 -5.31 5.60
CA LEU A 91 -17.68 -4.85 4.54
C LEU A 91 -16.27 -4.53 5.09
N THR A 92 -16.18 -3.92 6.27
CA THR A 92 -14.89 -3.67 6.94
C THR A 92 -14.16 -4.97 7.22
N PHE A 93 -14.85 -5.97 7.78
CA PHE A 93 -14.27 -7.27 8.08
C PHE A 93 -13.71 -7.95 6.81
N PHE A 94 -14.52 -8.06 5.76
CA PHE A 94 -14.06 -8.67 4.51
C PHE A 94 -12.97 -7.86 3.83
N SER A 95 -13.05 -6.55 3.83
CA SER A 95 -12.00 -5.67 3.27
C SER A 95 -10.68 -5.85 4.00
N LEU A 96 -10.68 -5.92 5.32
CA LEU A 96 -9.45 -6.14 6.10
C LEU A 96 -8.90 -7.54 5.89
N VAL A 97 -9.74 -8.58 5.96
CA VAL A 97 -9.26 -9.96 5.84
C VAL A 97 -8.77 -10.25 4.42
N LEU A 98 -9.58 -9.96 3.40
CA LEU A 98 -9.29 -10.32 2.01
C LEU A 98 -8.43 -9.26 1.29
N GLY A 99 -8.60 -7.99 1.63
CA GLY A 99 -7.88 -6.87 1.00
C GLY A 99 -6.51 -6.63 1.60
N GLU A 100 -6.32 -6.87 2.90
CA GLU A 100 -5.08 -6.55 3.60
C GLU A 100 -4.40 -7.77 4.23
N LEU A 101 -5.04 -8.44 5.21
CA LEU A 101 -4.37 -9.43 6.04
C LEU A 101 -3.92 -10.67 5.26
N LEU A 102 -4.79 -11.26 4.46
CA LEU A 102 -4.47 -12.44 3.66
C LEU A 102 -3.40 -12.14 2.60
N PRO A 103 -3.54 -11.08 1.79
CA PRO A 103 -2.51 -10.71 0.82
C PRO A 103 -1.17 -10.37 1.46
N LYS A 104 -1.18 -9.75 2.66
CA LYS A 104 0.03 -9.45 3.42
C LYS A 104 0.77 -10.71 3.84
N ARG A 105 0.05 -11.71 4.38
CA ARG A 105 0.66 -13.00 4.76
C ARG A 105 1.25 -13.74 3.55
N ILE A 106 0.53 -13.75 2.42
CA ILE A 106 1.04 -14.38 1.19
C ILE A 106 2.30 -13.67 0.69
N GLY A 107 2.31 -12.32 0.72
CA GLY A 107 3.46 -11.51 0.30
C GLY A 107 4.71 -11.74 1.15
N LEU A 108 4.54 -11.96 2.47
CA LEU A 108 5.64 -12.28 3.38
C LEU A 108 6.19 -13.70 3.17
N ASN A 109 5.31 -14.67 2.87
CA ASN A 109 5.74 -16.06 2.68
C ASN A 109 6.45 -16.31 1.35
N TYR A 110 6.07 -15.59 0.29
CA TYR A 110 6.61 -15.77 -1.06
C TYR A 110 7.03 -14.43 -1.70
N PRO A 111 7.91 -13.63 -1.07
CA PRO A 111 8.15 -12.25 -1.47
C PRO A 111 8.70 -12.13 -2.88
N GLU A 112 9.69 -12.94 -3.28
CA GLU A 112 10.29 -12.84 -4.62
C GLU A 112 9.34 -13.31 -5.74
N ALA A 113 8.53 -14.35 -5.47
CA ALA A 113 7.56 -14.84 -6.46
C ALA A 113 6.46 -13.81 -6.70
N ILE A 114 5.90 -13.26 -5.63
CA ILE A 114 4.85 -12.24 -5.70
C ILE A 114 5.38 -10.94 -6.29
N ALA A 115 6.57 -10.47 -5.86
CA ALA A 115 7.18 -9.26 -6.41
C ALA A 115 7.33 -9.36 -7.94
N LYS A 116 7.83 -10.48 -8.46
CA LYS A 116 7.96 -10.72 -9.91
C LYS A 116 6.59 -10.80 -10.61
N ALA A 117 5.60 -11.44 -9.99
CA ALA A 117 4.27 -11.59 -10.59
C ALA A 117 3.54 -10.24 -10.74
N VAL A 118 3.67 -9.36 -9.73
CA VAL A 118 2.98 -8.07 -9.72
C VAL A 118 3.77 -6.93 -10.35
N ALA A 119 5.07 -7.11 -10.63
CA ALA A 119 5.97 -6.03 -11.06
C ALA A 119 5.53 -5.37 -12.37
N LEU A 120 5.17 -6.15 -13.40
CA LEU A 120 4.73 -5.58 -14.69
C LEU A 120 3.40 -4.83 -14.58
N PRO A 121 2.32 -5.40 -14.01
CA PRO A 121 1.10 -4.64 -13.77
C PRO A 121 1.35 -3.36 -12.96
N MET A 122 2.13 -3.43 -11.89
CA MET A 122 2.45 -2.28 -11.06
C MET A 122 3.25 -1.21 -11.81
N LYS A 123 4.18 -1.61 -12.69
CA LYS A 123 4.91 -0.67 -13.53
C LYS A 123 3.99 0.09 -14.49
N ILE A 124 3.00 -0.58 -15.07
CA ILE A 124 1.99 0.05 -15.93
C ILE A 124 1.17 1.05 -15.10
N VAL A 125 0.67 0.63 -13.94
CA VAL A 125 -0.11 1.51 -13.05
C VAL A 125 0.74 2.71 -12.63
N SER A 126 2.00 2.52 -12.22
CA SER A 126 2.93 3.60 -11.85
C SER A 126 3.09 4.62 -12.99
N THR A 127 3.26 4.15 -14.21
CA THR A 127 3.38 5.05 -15.37
C THR A 127 2.10 5.86 -15.61
N VAL A 128 0.93 5.23 -15.48
CA VAL A 128 -0.37 5.92 -15.65
C VAL A 128 -0.64 6.92 -14.52
N THR A 129 -0.23 6.59 -13.30
CA THR A 129 -0.44 7.45 -12.12
C THR A 129 0.63 8.54 -11.97
N MET A 130 1.72 8.50 -12.73
CA MET A 130 2.83 9.45 -12.65
C MET A 130 2.38 10.94 -12.70
N PRO A 131 1.49 11.38 -13.61
CA PRO A 131 1.02 12.76 -13.60
C PRO A 131 0.28 13.14 -12.31
N PHE A 132 -0.46 12.20 -11.72
CA PHE A 132 -1.11 12.42 -10.42
C PHE A 132 -0.09 12.50 -9.29
N ILE A 133 0.92 11.64 -9.28
CA ILE A 133 2.01 11.66 -8.29
C ILE A 133 2.71 13.02 -8.35
N TRP A 134 3.06 13.46 -9.55
CA TRP A 134 3.68 14.78 -9.75
C TRP A 134 2.80 15.92 -9.21
N LEU A 135 1.49 15.90 -9.49
CA LEU A 135 0.55 16.89 -8.98
C LEU A 135 0.50 16.88 -7.45
N LEU A 136 0.39 15.69 -6.84
CA LEU A 136 0.35 15.54 -5.39
C LEU A 136 1.64 16.02 -4.72
N THR A 137 2.80 15.63 -5.26
CA THR A 137 4.11 16.05 -4.75
C THR A 137 4.25 17.56 -4.83
N THR A 138 3.94 18.15 -5.99
CA THR A 138 4.00 19.63 -6.18
C THR A 138 3.07 20.36 -5.19
N SER A 139 1.85 19.83 -5.00
CA SER A 139 0.90 20.41 -4.05
C SER A 139 1.39 20.31 -2.60
N THR A 140 1.98 19.16 -2.24
CA THR A 140 2.56 18.93 -0.91
C THR A 140 3.75 19.86 -0.66
N ASP A 141 4.65 19.98 -1.63
CA ASP A 141 5.82 20.87 -1.55
C ASP A 141 5.39 22.34 -1.41
N PHE A 142 4.35 22.74 -2.13
CA PHE A 142 3.76 24.07 -2.00
C PHE A 142 3.21 24.32 -0.58
N LEU A 143 2.48 23.36 -0.01
CA LEU A 143 1.96 23.44 1.36
C LEU A 143 3.09 23.47 2.40
N LEU A 144 4.11 22.63 2.25
CA LEU A 144 5.29 22.63 3.12
C LEU A 144 6.02 23.98 3.09
N LYS A 145 6.11 24.60 1.91
CA LYS A 145 6.70 25.93 1.74
C LYS A 145 5.88 27.03 2.47
N ILE A 146 4.54 26.96 2.39
CA ILE A 146 3.67 27.89 3.14
C ILE A 146 3.85 27.71 4.65
N LEU A 147 3.92 26.46 5.11
CA LEU A 147 4.10 26.12 6.52
C LEU A 147 5.52 26.34 7.02
N GLN A 148 6.44 26.80 6.15
CA GLN A 148 7.87 27.02 6.43
C GLN A 148 8.59 25.76 6.95
N ILE A 149 8.07 24.58 6.65
CA ILE A 149 8.68 23.30 6.99
C ILE A 149 9.77 23.01 5.96
N LYS A 150 11.03 22.96 6.40
CA LYS A 150 12.12 22.55 5.52
C LYS A 150 12.01 21.05 5.28
N PRO A 151 12.00 20.57 4.01
CA PRO A 151 12.06 19.15 3.76
C PRO A 151 13.35 18.61 4.38
N THR A 152 13.21 17.62 5.23
CA THR A 152 14.35 16.85 5.74
C THR A 152 14.95 16.16 4.52
N ALA A 153 16.23 16.43 4.24
CA ALA A 153 16.91 15.84 3.08
C ALA A 153 16.89 14.31 3.25
N ASP A 154 15.94 13.65 2.58
CA ASP A 154 15.85 12.20 2.52
C ASP A 154 17.20 11.65 2.01
N GLY A 155 17.86 10.88 2.86
CA GLY A 155 19.04 10.11 2.47
C GLY A 155 20.40 10.70 2.83
N LYS A 156 20.51 11.83 3.50
CA LYS A 156 21.81 12.19 4.12
C LYS A 156 21.85 11.55 5.50
N VAL A 157 22.55 10.42 5.56
CA VAL A 157 22.91 9.80 6.85
C VAL A 157 23.60 10.89 7.69
N THR A 158 23.01 11.23 8.81
CA THR A 158 23.60 12.24 9.70
C THR A 158 24.85 11.66 10.37
N GLU A 159 25.79 12.53 10.76
CA GLU A 159 27.01 12.08 11.45
C GLU A 159 26.67 11.31 12.75
N GLU A 160 25.54 11.65 13.37
CA GLU A 160 25.00 10.98 14.55
C GLU A 160 24.49 9.57 14.23
N GLU A 161 23.84 9.38 13.09
CA GLU A 161 23.38 8.06 12.60
C GLU A 161 24.57 7.15 12.25
N ILE A 162 25.61 7.69 11.63
CA ILE A 162 26.86 6.95 11.35
C ILE A 162 27.50 6.51 12.68
N LYS A 163 27.60 7.40 13.67
CA LYS A 163 28.14 7.06 15.00
C LYS A 163 27.29 6.01 15.72
N ALA A 164 25.97 6.08 15.61
CA ALA A 164 25.06 5.10 16.19
C ALA A 164 25.24 3.72 15.56
N ILE A 165 25.32 3.61 14.21
CA ILE A 165 25.54 2.37 13.48
C ILE A 165 26.92 1.75 13.82
N ILE A 166 27.97 2.59 13.90
CA ILE A 166 29.31 2.12 14.27
C ILE A 166 29.30 1.58 15.70
N LYS A 167 28.63 2.26 16.63
CA LYS A 167 28.52 1.84 18.02
C LYS A 167 27.76 0.51 18.14
N GLU A 168 26.65 0.36 17.43
CA GLU A 168 25.87 -0.87 17.39
C GLU A 168 26.69 -2.03 16.78
N GLY A 169 27.42 -1.77 15.69
CA GLY A 169 28.32 -2.76 15.07
C GLY A 169 29.49 -3.19 15.97
N THR A 170 30.01 -2.27 16.81
CA THR A 170 31.06 -2.63 17.79
C THR A 170 30.50 -3.40 18.98
N GLU A 171 29.28 -3.11 19.44
CA GLU A 171 28.62 -3.86 20.52
C GLU A 171 28.22 -5.30 20.08
N VAL A 172 27.88 -5.49 18.80
CA VAL A 172 27.56 -6.83 18.25
C VAL A 172 28.82 -7.59 17.81
N GLY A 173 30.00 -6.96 17.81
CA GLY A 173 31.28 -7.59 17.47
C GLY A 173 31.49 -7.83 15.97
N GLU A 174 30.71 -7.20 15.09
CA GLU A 174 30.85 -7.30 13.64
C GLU A 174 31.85 -6.27 13.05
N VAL A 175 32.24 -5.27 13.84
CA VAL A 175 33.23 -4.23 13.45
C VAL A 175 34.30 -4.18 14.54
N GLN A 176 35.54 -4.50 14.18
CA GLN A 176 36.73 -4.31 15.01
C GLN A 176 37.39 -2.96 14.72
#